data_857c8c478d5ac84232f3ce0f6bdde8df
#
_entry.id   857c8c478d5ac84232f3ce0f6bdde8df
#
_cell.length_a   1.000
_cell.length_b   1.000
_cell.length_c   1.000
_cell.angle_alpha   90.00
_cell.angle_beta   90.00
_cell.angle_gamma   90.00
#
_symmetry.space_group_name_H-M   'P 1'
#
loop_
_entity.id
_entity.type
_entity.pdbx_description
1 polymer ?
#
loop_
_entity_poly.entity_id
_entity_poly.type
_entity_poly.pdbx_seq_one_letter_code
_entity_poly.pdbx_strand_id
1 'polypeptide(L)'
;SEMCIRDRQWLAPLLEGEIGSAFAMTEPYAASSDPTNLQTRIERDGDEYVINGRKWFASNGSHSRCELLILVGVTDSEAKKSRRQSLVLIPRNTPGIDVVRNLPVFDHLSQTNLHPELEFTNVRVPVSNLLGDEGAGFAIGQARLGPARLHHCMRAIGECEVLLSLMVRRSQSRSTFGRRIDEYSSTQASISLSRIELDQCRLLVQRAAHLLDTIGNKAA
;
A
#
# COMPACT_ATOMS: atom_id res chain seq x y z
N SER A 1 -5.05 -28.28 9.48
CA SER A 1 -5.06 -27.93 8.07
C SER A 1 -3.92 -26.95 7.79
N GLU A 2 -3.37 -26.91 6.61
CA GLU A 2 -2.26 -26.01 6.20
C GLU A 2 -2.59 -24.53 6.45
N MET A 3 -3.84 -24.13 6.28
CA MET A 3 -4.31 -22.78 6.55
C MET A 3 -4.09 -22.38 8.01
N CYS A 4 -4.33 -23.29 8.97
CA CYS A 4 -4.06 -23.04 10.39
C CYS A 4 -2.58 -22.90 10.71
N ILE A 5 -1.68 -23.56 9.98
CA ILE A 5 -0.22 -23.45 10.17
C ILE A 5 0.25 -22.07 9.74
N ARG A 6 -0.14 -21.62 8.54
CA ARG A 6 0.19 -20.26 8.02
C ARG A 6 -0.40 -19.17 8.91
N ASP A 7 -1.63 -19.35 9.40
CA ASP A 7 -2.27 -18.39 10.29
C ASP A 7 -1.50 -18.25 11.62
N ARG A 8 -1.04 -19.35 12.21
CA ARG A 8 -0.22 -19.31 13.40
C ARG A 8 1.17 -18.75 13.16
N GLN A 9 1.76 -19.07 12.01
CA GLN A 9 3.12 -18.65 11.66
C GLN A 9 3.19 -17.15 11.32
N TRP A 10 2.19 -16.62 10.58
CA TRP A 10 2.27 -15.29 10.01
C TRP A 10 1.15 -14.37 10.49
N LEU A 11 -0.12 -14.81 10.42
CA LEU A 11 -1.25 -13.92 10.66
C LEU A 11 -1.35 -13.52 12.13
N ALA A 12 -1.25 -14.46 13.07
CA ALA A 12 -1.35 -14.16 14.49
C ALA A 12 -0.23 -13.18 14.94
N PRO A 13 1.07 -13.43 14.67
CA PRO A 13 2.13 -12.48 15.03
C PRO A 13 2.03 -11.12 14.33
N LEU A 14 1.48 -11.07 13.10
CA LEU A 14 1.22 -9.81 12.41
C LEU A 14 0.11 -9.00 13.09
N LEU A 15 -0.98 -9.64 13.52
CA LEU A 15 -2.10 -9.00 14.22
C LEU A 15 -1.68 -8.51 15.62
N GLU A 16 -0.81 -9.22 16.29
CA GLU A 16 -0.24 -8.86 17.59
C GLU A 16 0.87 -7.80 17.48
N GLY A 17 1.31 -7.49 16.26
CA GLY A 17 2.36 -6.51 16.00
C GLY A 17 3.77 -6.98 16.38
N GLU A 18 3.96 -8.26 16.59
CA GLU A 18 5.27 -8.86 16.90
C GLU A 18 6.20 -8.85 15.71
N ILE A 19 5.67 -9.13 14.52
CA ILE A 19 6.38 -9.07 13.24
C ILE A 19 5.78 -8.04 12.29
N GLY A 20 6.57 -7.61 11.32
CA GLY A 20 6.12 -6.78 10.21
C GLY A 20 6.10 -7.55 8.89
N SER A 21 5.38 -7.02 7.92
CA SER A 21 5.39 -7.51 6.55
C SER A 21 5.57 -6.37 5.55
N ALA A 22 6.00 -6.71 4.33
CA ALA A 22 6.04 -5.78 3.22
C ALA A 22 5.36 -6.36 1.99
N PHE A 23 4.65 -5.48 1.26
CA PHE A 23 3.99 -5.86 0.01
C PHE A 23 4.89 -5.48 -1.17
N ALA A 24 5.50 -6.48 -1.78
CA ALA A 24 6.46 -6.33 -2.87
C ALA A 24 5.75 -6.48 -4.23
N MET A 25 5.20 -5.37 -4.73
CA MET A 25 4.43 -5.35 -5.97
C MET A 25 5.12 -4.52 -7.06
N THR A 26 5.42 -3.24 -6.78
CA THR A 26 5.91 -2.29 -7.77
C THR A 26 7.34 -2.60 -8.24
N GLU A 27 7.65 -2.28 -9.49
CA GLU A 27 8.93 -2.57 -10.14
C GLU A 27 9.57 -1.32 -10.74
N PRO A 28 10.91 -1.17 -10.71
CA PRO A 28 11.57 0.04 -11.22
C PRO A 28 11.45 0.20 -12.74
N TYR A 29 11.30 -0.90 -13.47
CA TYR A 29 11.29 -0.91 -14.94
C TYR A 29 9.89 -1.13 -15.54
N ALA A 30 8.86 -1.19 -14.72
CA ALA A 30 7.48 -1.32 -15.17
C ALA A 30 6.63 -0.16 -14.66
N ALA A 31 5.72 0.34 -15.49
CA ALA A 31 4.71 1.31 -15.07
C ALA A 31 3.70 0.62 -14.15
N SER A 32 4.03 0.51 -12.86
CA SER A 32 3.30 -0.29 -11.87
C SER A 32 1.91 0.24 -11.51
N SER A 33 1.52 1.40 -12.03
CA SER A 33 0.11 1.85 -12.07
C SER A 33 -0.76 0.92 -12.93
N ASP A 34 -0.17 0.26 -13.93
CA ASP A 34 -0.75 -0.88 -14.62
C ASP A 34 -0.07 -2.18 -14.12
N PRO A 35 -0.66 -2.88 -13.15
CA PRO A 35 -0.05 -4.07 -12.58
C PRO A 35 0.08 -5.23 -13.58
N THR A 36 -0.56 -5.15 -14.75
CA THR A 36 -0.44 -6.17 -15.79
C THR A 36 0.92 -6.15 -16.50
N ASN A 37 1.75 -5.12 -16.27
CA ASN A 37 3.09 -4.96 -16.85
C ASN A 37 4.23 -5.48 -15.95
N LEU A 38 3.93 -6.12 -14.83
CA LEU A 38 4.94 -6.68 -13.93
C LEU A 38 5.79 -7.72 -14.65
N GLN A 39 7.10 -7.73 -14.35
CA GLN A 39 8.11 -8.57 -15.00
C GLN A 39 8.73 -9.61 -14.06
N THR A 40 8.60 -9.46 -12.74
CA THR A 40 9.07 -10.44 -11.76
C THR A 40 8.41 -11.79 -12.05
N ARG A 41 9.23 -12.83 -12.26
CA ARG A 41 8.79 -14.18 -12.60
C ARG A 41 8.68 -15.05 -11.37
N ILE A 42 7.68 -15.91 -11.36
CA ILE A 42 7.49 -17.00 -10.41
C ILE A 42 7.35 -18.28 -11.24
N GLU A 43 8.38 -19.07 -11.27
CA GLU A 43 8.42 -20.30 -12.08
C GLU A 43 8.34 -21.51 -11.15
N ARG A 44 7.49 -22.48 -11.50
CA ARG A 44 7.39 -23.70 -10.71
C ARG A 44 8.50 -24.68 -11.09
N ASP A 45 9.22 -25.16 -10.06
CA ASP A 45 10.26 -26.19 -10.18
C ASP A 45 9.97 -27.30 -9.15
N GLY A 46 9.24 -28.34 -9.57
CA GLY A 46 8.79 -29.41 -8.69
C GLY A 46 7.83 -28.91 -7.61
N ASP A 47 8.23 -29.03 -6.35
CA ASP A 47 7.47 -28.61 -5.17
C ASP A 47 7.83 -27.21 -4.66
N GLU A 48 8.62 -26.47 -5.45
CA GLU A 48 9.06 -25.11 -5.13
C GLU A 48 8.65 -24.11 -6.23
N TYR A 49 8.58 -22.85 -5.85
CA TYR A 49 8.64 -21.72 -6.76
C TYR A 49 10.03 -21.12 -6.77
N VAL A 50 10.56 -20.82 -7.95
CA VAL A 50 11.79 -20.06 -8.17
C VAL A 50 11.41 -18.66 -8.62
N ILE A 51 11.90 -17.66 -7.89
CA ILE A 51 11.50 -16.27 -8.06
C ILE A 51 12.69 -15.45 -8.48
N ASN A 52 12.53 -14.71 -9.60
CA ASN A 52 13.52 -13.81 -10.15
C ASN A 52 12.90 -12.48 -10.53
N GLY A 53 13.53 -11.38 -10.15
CA GLY A 53 13.06 -10.05 -10.50
C GLY A 53 13.47 -8.97 -9.53
N ARG A 54 12.91 -7.79 -9.68
CA ARG A 54 13.25 -6.62 -8.89
C ARG A 54 12.01 -5.86 -8.46
N LYS A 55 11.93 -5.51 -7.18
CA LYS A 55 10.85 -4.75 -6.58
C LYS A 55 11.38 -3.49 -5.95
N TRP A 56 10.60 -2.42 -5.95
CA TRP A 56 10.96 -1.21 -5.24
C TRP A 56 9.76 -0.63 -4.48
N PHE A 57 10.02 0.33 -3.60
CA PHE A 57 9.01 0.89 -2.70
C PHE A 57 8.22 -0.17 -1.93
N ALA A 58 8.86 -1.31 -1.63
CA ALA A 58 8.30 -2.34 -0.77
C ALA A 58 8.38 -1.87 0.70
N SER A 59 7.51 -0.93 1.06
CA SER A 59 7.55 -0.24 2.35
C SER A 59 7.69 -1.22 3.51
N ASN A 60 8.63 -0.94 4.41
CA ASN A 60 9.05 -1.76 5.53
C ASN A 60 9.84 -3.04 5.18
N GLY A 61 10.09 -3.36 3.91
CA GLY A 61 10.78 -4.59 3.51
C GLY A 61 12.22 -4.71 3.96
N SER A 62 12.88 -3.62 4.37
CA SER A 62 14.21 -3.60 4.98
C SER A 62 14.18 -3.26 6.49
N HIS A 63 12.99 -3.13 7.08
CA HIS A 63 12.86 -2.89 8.51
C HIS A 63 13.24 -4.14 9.31
N SER A 64 13.89 -3.98 10.47
CA SER A 64 14.38 -5.09 11.31
C SER A 64 13.28 -6.06 11.77
N ARG A 65 12.03 -5.61 11.88
CA ARG A 65 10.88 -6.45 12.23
C ARG A 65 10.16 -7.05 11.01
N CYS A 66 10.63 -6.79 9.79
CA CYS A 66 10.01 -7.38 8.60
C CYS A 66 10.43 -8.85 8.48
N GLU A 67 9.52 -9.75 8.77
CA GLU A 67 9.75 -11.19 8.68
C GLU A 67 9.10 -11.81 7.44
N LEU A 68 8.19 -11.08 6.77
CA LEU A 68 7.40 -11.61 5.66
C LEU A 68 7.33 -10.63 4.50
N LEU A 69 7.65 -11.09 3.30
CA LEU A 69 7.34 -10.41 2.05
C LEU A 69 6.14 -11.06 1.38
N ILE A 70 5.17 -10.25 0.96
CA ILE A 70 4.05 -10.67 0.13
C ILE A 70 4.39 -10.21 -1.29
N LEU A 71 4.91 -11.12 -2.11
CA LEU A 71 5.39 -10.81 -3.45
C LEU A 71 4.32 -11.07 -4.49
N VAL A 72 4.14 -10.11 -5.40
CA VAL A 72 3.33 -10.26 -6.63
C VAL A 72 4.25 -10.50 -7.82
N GLY A 73 4.08 -11.58 -8.53
CA GLY A 73 4.86 -11.89 -9.72
C GLY A 73 4.04 -12.63 -10.77
N VAL A 74 4.62 -12.79 -11.96
CA VAL A 74 4.01 -13.45 -13.11
C VAL A 74 4.28 -14.94 -13.05
N THR A 75 3.22 -15.74 -12.98
CA THR A 75 3.29 -17.21 -13.05
C THR A 75 2.98 -17.74 -14.44
N ASP A 76 2.11 -17.03 -15.20
CA ASP A 76 1.77 -17.42 -16.58
C ASP A 76 1.65 -16.14 -17.45
N SER A 77 2.63 -15.94 -18.33
CA SER A 77 2.66 -14.79 -19.26
C SER A 77 1.61 -14.90 -20.38
N GLU A 78 1.17 -16.10 -20.71
CA GLU A 78 0.25 -16.37 -21.81
C GLU A 78 -1.21 -16.31 -21.37
N ALA A 79 -1.47 -16.35 -20.07
CA ALA A 79 -2.81 -16.21 -19.52
C ALA A 79 -3.44 -14.85 -19.83
N LYS A 80 -4.75 -14.73 -19.66
CA LYS A 80 -5.44 -13.43 -19.69
C LYS A 80 -4.76 -12.47 -18.70
N LYS A 81 -4.61 -11.19 -19.04
CA LYS A 81 -3.92 -10.17 -18.24
C LYS A 81 -4.27 -10.18 -16.75
N SER A 82 -5.54 -10.40 -16.41
CA SER A 82 -6.01 -10.48 -15.01
C SER A 82 -5.70 -11.79 -14.30
N ARG A 83 -5.11 -12.78 -15.00
CA ARG A 83 -4.77 -14.11 -14.47
C ARG A 83 -3.28 -14.45 -14.57
N ARG A 84 -2.45 -13.51 -14.99
CA ARG A 84 -1.01 -13.72 -15.15
C ARG A 84 -0.25 -13.79 -13.83
N GLN A 85 -0.78 -13.18 -12.78
CA GLN A 85 -0.06 -12.91 -11.56
C GLN A 85 -0.56 -13.75 -10.40
N SER A 86 0.38 -14.16 -9.57
CA SER A 86 0.13 -14.84 -8.30
C SER A 86 0.78 -14.08 -7.15
N LEU A 87 0.32 -14.35 -5.94
CA LEU A 87 0.96 -13.87 -4.71
C LEU A 87 1.65 -15.02 -4.01
N VAL A 88 2.89 -14.77 -3.58
CA VAL A 88 3.68 -15.75 -2.84
C VAL A 88 4.19 -15.12 -1.54
N LEU A 89 4.07 -15.87 -0.44
CA LEU A 89 4.59 -15.52 0.86
C LEU A 89 6.07 -15.94 0.94
N ILE A 90 6.96 -14.99 1.19
CA ILE A 90 8.40 -15.24 1.22
C ILE A 90 8.93 -14.80 2.60
N PRO A 91 9.47 -15.73 3.41
CA PRO A 91 10.20 -15.33 4.60
C PRO A 91 11.32 -14.35 4.24
N ARG A 92 11.44 -13.26 5.00
CA ARG A 92 12.36 -12.16 4.65
C ARG A 92 13.83 -12.59 4.56
N ASN A 93 14.22 -13.62 5.32
CA ASN A 93 15.57 -14.17 5.39
C ASN A 93 15.84 -15.28 4.37
N THR A 94 14.92 -15.51 3.40
CA THR A 94 15.13 -16.50 2.34
C THR A 94 16.38 -16.12 1.50
N PRO A 95 17.29 -17.06 1.23
CA PRO A 95 18.46 -16.80 0.40
C PRO A 95 18.10 -16.25 -0.99
N GLY A 96 18.92 -15.34 -1.50
CA GLY A 96 18.72 -14.71 -2.81
C GLY A 96 17.90 -13.42 -2.77
N ILE A 97 17.57 -12.90 -1.58
CA ILE A 97 16.89 -11.61 -1.41
C ILE A 97 17.89 -10.56 -0.95
N ASP A 98 18.23 -9.63 -1.83
CA ASP A 98 19.14 -8.54 -1.54
C ASP A 98 18.41 -7.20 -1.43
N VAL A 99 18.82 -6.41 -0.43
CA VAL A 99 18.43 -4.99 -0.34
C VAL A 99 19.42 -4.17 -1.13
N VAL A 100 19.02 -3.71 -2.31
CA VAL A 100 19.90 -2.90 -3.17
C VAL A 100 20.14 -1.52 -2.54
N ARG A 101 19.08 -0.89 -2.05
CA ARG A 101 19.12 0.41 -1.36
C ARG A 101 17.77 0.71 -0.72
N ASN A 102 17.73 1.69 0.18
CA ASN A 102 16.50 2.33 0.61
C ASN A 102 16.29 3.60 -0.21
N LEU A 103 15.07 3.81 -0.66
CA LEU A 103 14.69 4.93 -1.53
C LEU A 103 14.21 6.11 -0.68
N PRO A 104 14.65 7.34 -0.96
CA PRO A 104 14.11 8.54 -0.34
C PRO A 104 12.71 8.84 -0.89
N VAL A 105 11.89 9.49 -0.08
CA VAL A 105 10.63 10.11 -0.49
C VAL A 105 10.76 11.61 -0.28
N PHE A 106 10.60 12.40 -1.35
CA PHE A 106 10.86 13.85 -1.35
C PHE A 106 12.25 14.21 -0.75
N ASP A 107 13.29 13.51 -1.21
CA ASP A 107 14.68 13.64 -0.75
C ASP A 107 14.89 13.34 0.76
N HIS A 108 13.87 12.81 1.43
CA HIS A 108 13.96 12.41 2.82
C HIS A 108 14.07 10.90 2.96
N LEU A 109 15.20 10.42 3.51
CA LEU A 109 15.39 9.02 3.88
C LEU A 109 14.91 8.81 5.31
N SER A 110 13.74 8.23 5.47
CA SER A 110 13.20 7.89 6.78
C SER A 110 14.00 6.75 7.42
N GLN A 111 14.24 6.84 8.72
CA GLN A 111 14.83 5.75 9.50
C GLN A 111 13.78 4.73 9.97
N THR A 112 12.50 5.12 9.98
CA THR A 112 11.40 4.29 10.47
C THR A 112 10.51 3.76 9.37
N ASN A 113 10.32 4.51 8.27
CA ASN A 113 9.55 4.11 7.09
C ASN A 113 10.50 3.84 5.94
N LEU A 114 11.09 2.66 5.94
CA LEU A 114 12.05 2.25 4.91
C LEU A 114 11.31 1.80 3.65
N HIS A 115 11.77 2.30 2.51
CA HIS A 115 11.23 1.95 1.19
C HIS A 115 12.32 1.28 0.35
N PRO A 116 12.61 -0.01 0.58
CA PRO A 116 13.69 -0.67 -0.11
C PRO A 116 13.39 -0.91 -1.59
N GLU A 117 14.47 -0.96 -2.34
CA GLU A 117 14.58 -1.66 -3.60
C GLU A 117 15.18 -3.04 -3.31
N LEU A 118 14.45 -4.09 -3.70
CA LEU A 118 14.77 -5.48 -3.43
C LEU A 118 15.06 -6.20 -4.74
N GLU A 119 16.12 -7.00 -4.75
CA GLU A 119 16.46 -7.90 -5.84
C GLU A 119 16.22 -9.34 -5.40
N PHE A 120 15.62 -10.13 -6.27
CA PHE A 120 15.33 -11.55 -6.08
C PHE A 120 16.09 -12.34 -7.13
N THR A 121 17.03 -13.16 -6.68
CA THR A 121 17.88 -14.00 -7.55
C THR A 121 17.72 -15.45 -7.14
N ASN A 122 17.01 -16.24 -7.95
CA ASN A 122 16.75 -17.66 -7.71
C ASN A 122 16.21 -17.94 -6.29
N VAL A 123 15.34 -17.07 -5.80
CA VAL A 123 14.70 -17.23 -4.48
C VAL A 123 13.76 -18.42 -4.54
N ARG A 124 13.97 -19.40 -3.67
CA ARG A 124 13.20 -20.64 -3.63
C ARG A 124 12.30 -20.69 -2.42
N VAL A 125 11.03 -20.99 -2.64
CA VAL A 125 10.04 -21.20 -1.59
C VAL A 125 9.12 -22.36 -1.95
N PRO A 126 8.59 -23.11 -0.98
CA PRO A 126 7.63 -24.18 -1.22
C PRO A 126 6.39 -23.69 -1.96
N VAL A 127 5.78 -24.52 -2.82
CA VAL A 127 4.51 -24.19 -3.50
C VAL A 127 3.36 -23.90 -2.52
N SER A 128 3.43 -24.44 -1.31
CA SER A 128 2.48 -24.15 -0.23
C SER A 128 2.50 -22.67 0.24
N ASN A 129 3.53 -21.89 -0.14
CA ASN A 129 3.60 -20.47 0.14
C ASN A 129 2.75 -19.61 -0.83
N LEU A 130 2.10 -20.22 -1.81
CA LEU A 130 1.13 -19.53 -2.67
C LEU A 130 -0.04 -19.01 -1.84
N LEU A 131 -0.37 -17.73 -2.00
CA LEU A 131 -1.51 -17.10 -1.34
C LEU A 131 -2.71 -17.09 -2.29
N GLY A 132 -3.71 -17.89 -1.96
CA GLY A 132 -4.86 -18.16 -2.83
C GLY A 132 -4.51 -19.12 -3.97
N ASP A 133 -5.18 -18.97 -5.11
CA ASP A 133 -4.95 -19.80 -6.31
C ASP A 133 -3.90 -19.17 -7.22
N GLU A 134 -3.23 -19.97 -8.00
CA GLU A 134 -2.35 -19.51 -9.08
C GLU A 134 -3.14 -18.66 -10.09
N GLY A 135 -2.58 -17.51 -10.46
CA GLY A 135 -3.26 -16.53 -11.31
C GLY A 135 -4.33 -15.69 -10.61
N ALA A 136 -4.50 -15.80 -9.28
CA ALA A 136 -5.44 -14.99 -8.51
C ALA A 136 -4.82 -13.67 -7.97
N GLY A 137 -3.53 -13.44 -8.23
CA GLY A 137 -2.79 -12.32 -7.65
C GLY A 137 -3.40 -10.94 -7.90
N PHE A 138 -3.88 -10.71 -9.14
CA PHE A 138 -4.57 -9.45 -9.46
C PHE A 138 -5.85 -9.26 -8.65
N ALA A 139 -6.70 -10.30 -8.55
CA ALA A 139 -7.96 -10.22 -7.82
C ALA A 139 -7.74 -9.99 -6.32
N ILE A 140 -6.79 -10.70 -5.71
CA ILE A 140 -6.42 -10.53 -4.30
C ILE A 140 -5.85 -9.12 -4.05
N GLY A 141 -4.98 -8.64 -4.95
CA GLY A 141 -4.45 -7.28 -4.90
C GLY A 141 -5.55 -6.21 -4.94
N GLN A 142 -6.55 -6.35 -5.82
CA GLN A 142 -7.68 -5.42 -5.91
C GLN A 142 -8.59 -5.49 -4.67
N ALA A 143 -8.81 -6.68 -4.11
CA ALA A 143 -9.58 -6.82 -2.87
C ALA A 143 -8.93 -6.07 -1.70
N ARG A 144 -7.59 -6.10 -1.60
CA ARG A 144 -6.81 -5.33 -0.61
C ARG A 144 -6.87 -3.82 -0.86
N LEU A 145 -6.77 -3.40 -2.13
CA LEU A 145 -6.66 -1.98 -2.49
C LEU A 145 -7.98 -1.22 -2.34
N GLY A 146 -9.14 -1.87 -2.47
CA GLY A 146 -10.45 -1.24 -2.32
C GLY A 146 -10.58 -0.49 -0.98
N PRO A 147 -10.56 -1.20 0.17
CA PRO A 147 -10.63 -0.57 1.49
C PRO A 147 -9.48 0.43 1.75
N ALA A 148 -8.26 0.13 1.25
CA ALA A 148 -7.12 1.01 1.42
C ALA A 148 -7.32 2.39 0.77
N ARG A 149 -8.03 2.48 -0.35
CA ARG A 149 -8.36 3.77 -1.00
C ARG A 149 -9.24 4.65 -0.09
N LEU A 150 -10.25 4.06 0.54
CA LEU A 150 -11.09 4.79 1.49
C LEU A 150 -10.30 5.26 2.71
N HIS A 151 -9.42 4.41 3.24
CA HIS A 151 -8.52 4.78 4.33
C HIS A 151 -7.62 5.98 3.96
N HIS A 152 -7.06 6.00 2.74
CA HIS A 152 -6.27 7.15 2.27
C HIS A 152 -7.11 8.43 2.16
N CYS A 153 -8.34 8.34 1.67
CA CYS A 153 -9.26 9.49 1.62
C CYS A 153 -9.55 10.04 3.02
N MET A 154 -9.82 9.17 4.01
CA MET A 154 -10.08 9.61 5.39
C MET A 154 -8.84 10.23 6.05
N ARG A 155 -7.64 9.73 5.76
CA ARG A 155 -6.39 10.36 6.22
C ARG A 155 -6.23 11.76 5.66
N ALA A 156 -6.45 11.95 4.34
CA ALA A 156 -6.39 13.26 3.71
C ALA A 156 -7.39 14.23 4.33
N ILE A 157 -8.62 13.78 4.63
CA ILE A 157 -9.61 14.59 5.34
C ILE A 157 -9.11 15.00 6.72
N GLY A 158 -8.50 14.08 7.48
CA GLY A 158 -7.91 14.38 8.79
C GLY A 158 -6.79 15.42 8.71
N GLU A 159 -5.91 15.33 7.71
CA GLU A 159 -4.85 16.31 7.46
C GLU A 159 -5.45 17.69 7.10
N CYS A 160 -6.48 17.72 6.25
CA CYS A 160 -7.18 18.96 5.88
C CYS A 160 -7.89 19.63 7.08
N GLU A 161 -8.41 18.86 8.03
CA GLU A 161 -8.97 19.41 9.28
C GLU A 161 -7.93 20.17 10.08
N VAL A 162 -6.73 19.59 10.21
CA VAL A 162 -5.61 20.25 10.90
C VAL A 162 -5.20 21.51 10.14
N LEU A 163 -5.08 21.44 8.80
CA LEU A 163 -4.72 22.59 7.96
C LEU A 163 -5.75 23.72 8.06
N LEU A 164 -7.05 23.39 8.03
CA LEU A 164 -8.12 24.39 8.19
C LEU A 164 -8.05 25.07 9.56
N SER A 165 -7.81 24.30 10.61
CA SER A 165 -7.63 24.85 11.97
C SER A 165 -6.40 25.78 12.06
N LEU A 166 -5.30 25.43 11.39
CA LEU A 166 -4.11 26.26 11.30
C LEU A 166 -4.39 27.54 10.49
N MET A 167 -5.13 27.45 9.40
CA MET A 167 -5.51 28.59 8.56
C MET A 167 -6.35 29.59 9.35
N VAL A 168 -7.35 29.12 10.13
CA VAL A 168 -8.15 29.96 11.01
C VAL A 168 -7.28 30.67 12.06
N ARG A 169 -6.47 29.93 12.81
CA ARG A 169 -5.58 30.50 13.83
C ARG A 169 -4.60 31.51 13.22
N ARG A 170 -4.04 31.22 12.06
CA ARG A 170 -3.11 32.11 11.38
C ARG A 170 -3.81 33.39 10.94
N SER A 171 -5.01 33.33 10.39
CA SER A 171 -5.76 34.49 9.95
C SER A 171 -6.15 35.42 11.10
N GLN A 172 -6.41 34.87 12.29
CA GLN A 172 -6.71 35.63 13.51
C GLN A 172 -5.46 36.28 14.14
N SER A 173 -4.28 35.66 13.98
CA SER A 173 -3.05 36.09 14.62
C SER A 173 -2.22 37.08 13.78
N ARG A 174 -2.58 37.28 12.50
CA ARG A 174 -1.80 38.13 11.57
C ARG A 174 -2.60 39.30 11.05
N SER A 175 -1.99 40.48 11.07
CA SER A 175 -2.56 41.70 10.50
C SER A 175 -1.75 42.14 9.28
N THR A 176 -2.43 42.76 8.30
CA THR A 176 -1.82 43.40 7.16
C THR A 176 -2.67 44.61 6.76
N PHE A 177 -2.05 45.69 6.32
CA PHE A 177 -2.71 46.95 5.99
C PHE A 177 -3.68 47.46 7.08
N GLY A 178 -3.26 47.33 8.35
CA GLY A 178 -3.98 47.86 9.50
C GLY A 178 -5.15 47.04 10.00
N ARG A 179 -5.43 45.84 9.44
CA ARG A 179 -6.52 44.94 9.89
C ARG A 179 -6.08 43.49 9.89
N ARG A 180 -6.79 42.65 10.66
CA ARG A 180 -6.51 41.21 10.73
C ARG A 180 -6.90 40.53 9.43
N ILE A 181 -6.19 39.44 9.10
CA ILE A 181 -6.44 38.68 7.86
C ILE A 181 -7.85 38.08 7.85
N ASP A 182 -8.38 37.62 8.99
CA ASP A 182 -9.72 37.06 9.10
C ASP A 182 -10.87 38.08 8.89
N GLU A 183 -10.56 39.38 8.89
CA GLU A 183 -11.53 40.43 8.58
C GLU A 183 -11.72 40.66 7.07
N TYR A 184 -10.88 40.04 6.21
CA TYR A 184 -11.01 40.12 4.76
C TYR A 184 -12.04 39.11 4.27
N SER A 185 -13.00 39.56 3.46
CA SER A 185 -14.06 38.72 2.92
C SER A 185 -13.52 37.54 2.08
N SER A 186 -12.40 37.74 1.39
CA SER A 186 -11.73 36.67 0.63
C SER A 186 -11.24 35.54 1.55
N THR A 187 -10.67 35.89 2.70
CA THR A 187 -10.21 34.90 3.68
C THR A 187 -11.41 34.16 4.30
N GLN A 188 -12.46 34.88 4.67
CA GLN A 188 -13.67 34.29 5.22
C GLN A 188 -14.34 33.34 4.20
N ALA A 189 -14.41 33.74 2.93
CA ALA A 189 -14.94 32.90 1.86
C ALA A 189 -14.11 31.63 1.68
N SER A 190 -12.77 31.75 1.65
CA SER A 190 -11.87 30.60 1.52
C SER A 190 -12.03 29.61 2.67
N ILE A 191 -12.11 30.08 3.92
CA ILE A 191 -12.34 29.23 5.10
C ILE A 191 -13.70 28.53 5.01
N SER A 192 -14.76 29.27 4.66
CA SER A 192 -16.11 28.73 4.56
C SER A 192 -16.22 27.67 3.45
N LEU A 193 -15.66 27.93 2.26
CA LEU A 193 -15.65 26.98 1.16
C LEU A 193 -14.87 25.72 1.52
N SER A 194 -13.67 25.87 2.12
CA SER A 194 -12.88 24.73 2.58
C SER A 194 -13.65 23.86 3.59
N ARG A 195 -14.40 24.46 4.50
CA ARG A 195 -15.24 23.72 5.44
C ARG A 195 -16.34 22.92 4.73
N ILE A 196 -17.05 23.56 3.80
CA ILE A 196 -18.12 22.93 3.03
C ILE A 196 -17.58 21.74 2.22
N GLU A 197 -16.50 21.95 1.48
CA GLU A 197 -15.88 20.89 0.66
C GLU A 197 -15.39 19.72 1.51
N LEU A 198 -14.82 20.00 2.68
CA LEU A 198 -14.32 18.97 3.61
C LEU A 198 -15.47 18.12 4.17
N ASP A 199 -16.58 18.72 4.53
CA ASP A 199 -17.76 18.00 5.00
C ASP A 199 -18.41 17.16 3.89
N GLN A 200 -18.46 17.68 2.66
CA GLN A 200 -18.92 16.91 1.49
C GLN A 200 -18.03 15.70 1.23
N CYS A 201 -16.69 15.88 1.22
CA CYS A 201 -15.73 14.77 1.04
C CYS A 201 -15.89 13.71 2.12
N ARG A 202 -16.05 14.11 3.38
CA ARG A 202 -16.28 13.20 4.51
C ARG A 202 -17.52 12.35 4.32
N LEU A 203 -18.65 13.00 3.99
CA LEU A 203 -19.93 12.30 3.76
C LEU A 203 -19.83 11.31 2.58
N LEU A 204 -19.13 11.68 1.49
CA LEU A 204 -18.91 10.79 0.36
C LEU A 204 -18.08 9.56 0.75
N VAL A 205 -17.00 9.74 1.51
CA VAL A 205 -16.15 8.61 1.96
C VAL A 205 -16.90 7.72 2.94
N GLN A 206 -17.66 8.28 3.87
CA GLN A 206 -18.53 7.51 4.79
C GLN A 206 -19.57 6.70 4.03
N ARG A 207 -20.22 7.30 3.01
CA ARG A 207 -21.15 6.59 2.15
C ARG A 207 -20.46 5.45 1.39
N ALA A 208 -19.28 5.69 0.82
CA ALA A 208 -18.52 4.65 0.12
C ALA A 208 -18.11 3.51 1.07
N ALA A 209 -17.71 3.82 2.31
CA ALA A 209 -17.42 2.82 3.33
C ALA A 209 -18.65 1.97 3.66
N HIS A 210 -19.80 2.60 3.86
CA HIS A 210 -21.07 1.89 4.10
C HIS A 210 -21.44 0.97 2.92
N LEU A 211 -21.27 1.44 1.68
CA LEU A 211 -21.52 0.61 0.49
C LEU A 211 -20.55 -0.57 0.41
N LEU A 212 -19.27 -0.34 0.75
CA LEU A 212 -18.28 -1.42 0.81
C LEU A 212 -18.70 -2.53 1.78
N ASP A 213 -19.22 -2.16 2.95
CA ASP A 213 -19.66 -3.10 3.98
C ASP A 213 -20.97 -3.83 3.60
N THR A 214 -21.85 -3.17 2.86
CA THR A 214 -23.20 -3.71 2.57
C THR A 214 -23.33 -4.43 1.25
N ILE A 215 -22.67 -3.95 0.20
CA ILE A 215 -22.80 -4.48 -1.17
C ILE A 215 -21.46 -4.90 -1.80
N GLY A 216 -20.35 -4.71 -1.06
CA GLY A 216 -19.02 -5.19 -1.44
C GLY A 216 -18.24 -4.29 -2.39
N ASN A 217 -16.95 -4.63 -2.53
CA ASN A 217 -15.92 -3.80 -3.18
C ASN A 217 -16.16 -3.46 -4.66
N LYS A 218 -16.95 -4.26 -5.39
CA LYS A 218 -17.20 -4.00 -6.82
C LYS A 218 -18.28 -2.93 -7.06
N ALA A 219 -19.17 -2.75 -6.11
CA ALA A 219 -20.33 -1.88 -6.24
C ALA A 219 -20.17 -0.56 -5.47
N ALA A 220 -19.23 -0.52 -4.55
CA ALA A 220 -18.82 0.69 -3.82
C ALA A 220 -17.78 1.50 -4.59
#